data_05c931ebc8716830647faf53d7634090
#
_entry.id   05c931ebc8716830647faf53d7634090
#
_cell.length_a   1.000
_cell.length_b   1.000
_cell.length_c   1.000
_cell.angle_alpha   90.00
_cell.angle_beta   90.00
_cell.angle_gamma   90.00
#
_symmetry.space_group_name_H-M   'P 1'
#
loop_
_entity.id
_entity.type
_entity.pdbx_description
1 polymer ?
#
loop_
_entity_poly.entity_id
_entity_poly.type
_entity_poly.pdbx_seq_one_letter_code
_entity_poly.pdbx_strand_id
1 'polypeptide(L)'
;MSDKVDVVNVDSEREDEPESFEASKLGRKDHWDSVYDREINTFKETGDIGEVWFGEDTAAKMVTWVCNSIEDTEARILDVGCGNGHLLLELAEDGYTNLTGTDYSPQAIELAKGIANSRGLGDTITFVEQDFLSPAEVARIAGDDRFDVVLDKGTYDAICLKPKDSGADVDQKAIDTYPESVVGSLKDSGVFLITSCNWTEDELVARFAIHLECVGRVKHRSFKFGGAVGQTVATVAFKKRSL
;
A
#
# COMPACT_ATOMS: atom_id res chain seq x y z
N MET A 1 68.90 12.16 -2.57
CA MET A 1 67.58 12.68 -2.10
C MET A 1 66.60 12.22 -3.15
N SER A 2 65.81 11.21 -2.82
CA SER A 2 64.88 10.59 -3.73
C SER A 2 63.47 10.94 -3.21
N ASP A 3 62.76 11.80 -3.92
CA ASP A 3 61.37 12.14 -3.62
C ASP A 3 60.46 11.00 -4.02
N LYS A 4 59.84 10.41 -3.02
CA LYS A 4 58.72 9.46 -3.22
C LYS A 4 57.45 10.28 -3.43
N VAL A 5 56.84 10.12 -4.59
CA VAL A 5 55.49 10.58 -4.90
C VAL A 5 54.53 9.56 -4.33
N ASP A 6 53.73 9.97 -3.33
CA ASP A 6 52.61 9.20 -2.79
C ASP A 6 51.48 9.18 -3.81
N VAL A 7 51.14 7.98 -4.29
CA VAL A 7 49.98 7.72 -5.13
C VAL A 7 48.75 7.68 -4.22
N VAL A 8 47.90 8.70 -4.30
CA VAL A 8 46.59 8.71 -3.66
C VAL A 8 45.72 7.74 -4.40
N ASN A 9 45.33 6.66 -3.72
CA ASN A 9 44.31 5.74 -4.19
C ASN A 9 42.96 6.49 -4.18
N VAL A 10 42.39 6.69 -5.34
CA VAL A 10 41.01 7.14 -5.51
C VAL A 10 40.12 5.98 -5.10
N ASP A 11 39.41 6.11 -3.97
CA ASP A 11 38.38 5.19 -3.53
C ASP A 11 37.35 5.05 -4.65
N SER A 12 37.15 3.80 -5.09
CA SER A 12 36.09 3.43 -6.01
C SER A 12 34.74 3.78 -5.40
N GLU A 13 33.99 4.60 -6.10
CA GLU A 13 32.58 4.88 -5.84
C GLU A 13 31.88 3.51 -5.66
N ARG A 14 31.41 3.26 -4.45
CA ARG A 14 30.48 2.16 -4.20
C ARG A 14 29.18 2.57 -4.89
N GLU A 15 28.81 1.88 -5.93
CA GLU A 15 27.44 1.87 -6.42
C GLU A 15 26.60 1.44 -5.22
N ASP A 16 25.71 2.31 -4.74
CA ASP A 16 24.75 1.98 -3.70
C ASP A 16 23.86 0.87 -4.22
N GLU A 17 24.15 -0.37 -3.83
CA GLU A 17 23.21 -1.48 -4.05
C GLU A 17 21.91 -1.12 -3.30
N PRO A 18 20.74 -1.32 -3.92
CA PRO A 18 19.47 -1.03 -3.27
C PRO A 18 19.39 -1.82 -1.96
N GLU A 19 19.06 -1.13 -0.86
CA GLU A 19 18.91 -1.75 0.45
C GLU A 19 18.01 -2.99 0.35
N SER A 20 18.55 -4.16 0.67
CA SER A 20 17.79 -5.39 0.70
C SER A 20 16.96 -5.46 1.97
N PHE A 21 15.62 -5.58 1.86
CA PHE A 21 14.76 -5.80 3.00
C PHE A 21 15.06 -7.16 3.66
N GLU A 22 15.09 -7.17 5.00
CA GLU A 22 15.08 -8.41 5.75
C GLU A 22 13.65 -8.89 5.96
N ALA A 23 13.43 -10.20 5.82
CA ALA A 23 12.13 -10.81 6.07
C ALA A 23 11.68 -10.59 7.51
N SER A 24 10.42 -10.25 7.71
CA SER A 24 9.86 -9.91 9.01
C SER A 24 8.49 -10.58 9.23
N LYS A 25 8.07 -10.62 10.51
CA LYS A 25 6.72 -11.10 10.85
C LYS A 25 5.60 -10.32 10.14
N LEU A 26 5.84 -9.04 9.80
CA LEU A 26 4.88 -8.18 9.09
C LEU A 26 4.60 -8.66 7.65
N GLY A 27 5.49 -9.47 7.05
CA GLY A 27 5.26 -10.12 5.77
C GLY A 27 4.51 -11.45 5.85
N ARG A 28 4.07 -11.89 7.03
CA ARG A 28 3.47 -13.21 7.28
C ARG A 28 1.96 -13.13 7.49
N LYS A 29 1.22 -13.99 6.77
CA LYS A 29 -0.24 -14.07 6.90
C LYS A 29 -0.69 -14.44 8.33
N ASP A 30 -0.05 -15.43 8.96
CA ASP A 30 -0.38 -15.88 10.31
C ASP A 30 -0.24 -14.77 11.36
N HIS A 31 0.70 -13.83 11.15
CA HIS A 31 0.83 -12.66 12.01
C HIS A 31 -0.41 -11.76 11.91
N TRP A 32 -0.85 -11.43 10.68
CA TRP A 32 -2.00 -10.57 10.44
C TRP A 32 -3.31 -11.23 10.87
N ASP A 33 -3.50 -12.52 10.58
CA ASP A 33 -4.65 -13.28 11.07
C ASP A 33 -4.76 -13.16 12.60
N SER A 34 -3.64 -13.31 13.33
CA SER A 34 -3.61 -13.15 14.79
C SER A 34 -3.84 -11.72 15.28
N VAL A 35 -3.42 -10.71 14.51
CA VAL A 35 -3.70 -9.30 14.82
C VAL A 35 -5.20 -9.05 14.73
N TYR A 36 -5.82 -9.40 13.59
CA TYR A 36 -7.23 -9.14 13.37
C TYR A 36 -8.15 -9.98 14.25
N ASP A 37 -7.77 -11.21 14.65
CA ASP A 37 -8.50 -11.96 15.65
C ASP A 37 -8.62 -11.20 16.99
N ARG A 38 -7.56 -10.54 17.43
CA ARG A 38 -7.59 -9.71 18.64
C ARG A 38 -8.43 -8.46 18.45
N GLU A 39 -8.29 -7.78 17.30
CA GLU A 39 -9.05 -6.57 17.00
C GLU A 39 -10.55 -6.85 16.88
N ILE A 40 -10.97 -8.00 16.32
CA ILE A 40 -12.37 -8.44 16.29
C ILE A 40 -12.94 -8.55 17.73
N ASN A 41 -12.18 -9.16 18.63
CA ASN A 41 -12.63 -9.30 20.01
C ASN A 41 -12.74 -7.95 20.71
N THR A 42 -11.76 -7.07 20.54
CA THR A 42 -11.77 -5.71 21.07
C THR A 42 -12.94 -4.91 20.51
N PHE A 43 -13.19 -5.01 19.19
CA PHE A 43 -14.32 -4.35 18.55
C PHE A 43 -15.67 -4.82 19.11
N LYS A 44 -15.85 -6.15 19.30
CA LYS A 44 -17.06 -6.71 19.87
C LYS A 44 -17.31 -6.26 21.32
N GLU A 45 -16.26 -6.02 22.09
CA GLU A 45 -16.34 -5.63 23.51
C GLU A 45 -16.49 -4.11 23.71
N THR A 46 -15.80 -3.32 22.92
CA THR A 46 -15.65 -1.87 23.17
C THR A 46 -16.10 -0.96 22.02
N GLY A 47 -16.27 -1.51 20.80
CA GLY A 47 -16.50 -0.74 19.59
C GLY A 47 -15.24 -0.10 18.99
N ASP A 48 -14.05 -0.40 19.54
CA ASP A 48 -12.78 0.10 19.02
C ASP A 48 -12.47 -0.60 17.67
N ILE A 49 -12.23 0.19 16.64
CA ILE A 49 -12.01 -0.31 15.26
C ILE A 49 -10.60 -0.89 15.03
N GLY A 50 -9.72 -0.83 16.02
CA GLY A 50 -8.34 -1.28 15.91
C GLY A 50 -7.39 -0.21 15.37
N GLU A 51 -6.16 -0.61 15.08
CA GLU A 51 -5.10 0.29 14.68
C GLU A 51 -5.27 0.79 13.23
N VAL A 52 -5.16 2.10 13.04
CA VAL A 52 -5.04 2.71 11.70
C VAL A 52 -3.56 2.82 11.34
N TRP A 53 -3.08 1.89 10.54
CA TRP A 53 -1.68 1.86 10.10
C TRP A 53 -1.26 3.18 9.46
N PHE A 54 -0.07 3.66 9.83
CA PHE A 54 0.51 4.98 9.50
C PHE A 54 -0.26 6.17 10.09
N GLY A 55 -1.27 5.90 10.93
CA GLY A 55 -2.05 6.90 11.65
C GLY A 55 -3.15 7.57 10.81
N GLU A 56 -4.13 8.12 11.52
CA GLU A 56 -5.30 8.77 10.93
C GLU A 56 -4.95 9.97 10.02
N ASP A 57 -3.92 10.77 10.38
CA ASP A 57 -3.46 11.93 9.57
C ASP A 57 -3.01 11.48 8.16
N THR A 58 -2.36 10.32 8.06
CA THR A 58 -1.95 9.75 6.77
C THR A 58 -3.14 9.24 5.97
N ALA A 59 -4.05 8.52 6.61
CA ALA A 59 -5.29 8.04 6.00
C ALA A 59 -6.14 9.21 5.48
N ALA A 60 -6.36 10.23 6.30
CA ALA A 60 -7.11 11.43 5.93
C ALA A 60 -6.50 12.19 4.72
N LYS A 61 -5.17 12.19 4.58
CA LYS A 61 -4.51 12.77 3.40
C LYS A 61 -4.76 11.96 2.13
N MET A 62 -4.78 10.63 2.22
CA MET A 62 -5.13 9.78 1.08
C MET A 62 -6.58 10.02 0.66
N VAL A 63 -7.52 10.03 1.61
CA VAL A 63 -8.93 10.34 1.37
C VAL A 63 -9.08 11.72 0.73
N THR A 64 -8.46 12.74 1.32
CA THR A 64 -8.46 14.12 0.78
C THR A 64 -7.92 14.16 -0.65
N TRP A 65 -6.87 13.39 -0.96
CA TRP A 65 -6.32 13.33 -2.30
C TRP A 65 -7.31 12.71 -3.28
N VAL A 66 -8.00 11.62 -2.90
CA VAL A 66 -9.05 11.00 -3.71
C VAL A 66 -10.18 12.00 -3.97
N CYS A 67 -10.73 12.62 -2.94
CA CYS A 67 -11.83 13.60 -3.05
C CYS A 67 -11.48 14.80 -3.94
N ASN A 68 -10.22 15.25 -3.93
CA ASN A 68 -9.77 16.37 -4.78
C ASN A 68 -9.46 15.96 -6.22
N SER A 69 -9.22 14.67 -6.49
CA SER A 69 -8.75 14.19 -7.80
C SER A 69 -9.80 13.42 -8.58
N ILE A 70 -10.81 12.88 -7.89
CA ILE A 70 -11.86 12.01 -8.43
C ILE A 70 -13.22 12.62 -8.08
N GLU A 71 -13.78 13.40 -8.99
CA GLU A 71 -15.07 14.09 -8.77
C GLU A 71 -16.27 13.13 -8.85
N ASP A 72 -16.12 12.01 -9.56
CA ASP A 72 -17.17 11.00 -9.72
C ASP A 72 -17.27 10.10 -8.46
N THR A 73 -18.33 10.29 -7.69
CA THR A 73 -18.58 9.49 -6.48
C THR A 73 -19.06 8.06 -6.77
N GLU A 74 -19.35 7.73 -8.03
CA GLU A 74 -19.64 6.36 -8.49
C GLU A 74 -18.39 5.65 -9.05
N ALA A 75 -17.23 6.33 -9.06
CA ALA A 75 -15.95 5.75 -9.45
C ALA A 75 -15.68 4.44 -8.68
N ARG A 76 -15.23 3.42 -9.39
CA ARG A 76 -14.86 2.13 -8.79
C ARG A 76 -13.53 2.26 -8.06
N ILE A 77 -13.54 2.12 -6.75
CA ILE A 77 -12.34 2.24 -5.90
C ILE A 77 -12.04 0.90 -5.25
N LEU A 78 -10.78 0.46 -5.36
CA LEU A 78 -10.24 -0.72 -4.70
C LEU A 78 -9.24 -0.30 -3.62
N ASP A 79 -9.39 -0.82 -2.41
CA ASP A 79 -8.38 -0.76 -1.35
C ASP A 79 -7.74 -2.14 -1.17
N VAL A 80 -6.44 -2.24 -1.45
CA VAL A 80 -5.67 -3.49 -1.43
C VAL A 80 -5.05 -3.69 -0.06
N GLY A 81 -5.35 -4.85 0.59
CA GLY A 81 -4.96 -5.08 1.98
C GLY A 81 -5.67 -4.10 2.90
N CYS A 82 -7.00 -4.03 2.77
CA CYS A 82 -7.82 -2.98 3.41
C CYS A 82 -7.84 -3.04 4.95
N GLY A 83 -7.37 -4.15 5.55
CA GLY A 83 -7.37 -4.34 7.00
C GLY A 83 -8.76 -4.16 7.61
N ASN A 84 -8.89 -3.22 8.54
CA ASN A 84 -10.15 -2.85 9.19
C ASN A 84 -11.10 -2.01 8.30
N GLY A 85 -10.71 -1.73 7.05
CA GLY A 85 -11.54 -0.99 6.08
C GLY A 85 -11.55 0.53 6.25
N HIS A 86 -10.72 1.11 7.10
CA HIS A 86 -10.77 2.52 7.49
C HIS A 86 -10.81 3.50 6.30
N LEU A 87 -9.97 3.32 5.27
CA LEU A 87 -9.97 4.21 4.09
C LEU A 87 -11.31 4.21 3.36
N LEU A 88 -11.91 3.04 3.19
CA LEU A 88 -13.18 2.91 2.49
C LEU A 88 -14.36 3.42 3.33
N LEU A 89 -14.29 3.30 4.65
CA LEU A 89 -15.30 3.88 5.55
C LEU A 89 -15.33 5.41 5.43
N GLU A 90 -14.16 6.05 5.47
CA GLU A 90 -14.04 7.51 5.29
C GLU A 90 -14.53 7.95 3.89
N LEU A 91 -14.15 7.22 2.82
CA LEU A 91 -14.62 7.51 1.47
C LEU A 91 -16.15 7.35 1.32
N ALA A 92 -16.74 6.34 1.98
CA ALA A 92 -18.19 6.16 1.98
C ALA A 92 -18.91 7.31 2.71
N GLU A 93 -18.34 7.81 3.82
CA GLU A 93 -18.84 8.98 4.54
C GLU A 93 -18.73 10.27 3.70
N ASP A 94 -17.71 10.35 2.79
CA ASP A 94 -17.55 11.43 1.80
C ASP A 94 -18.44 11.25 0.54
N GLY A 95 -19.28 10.18 0.50
CA GLY A 95 -20.31 9.97 -0.52
C GLY A 95 -19.92 9.07 -1.68
N TYR A 96 -18.77 8.39 -1.66
CA TYR A 96 -18.43 7.38 -2.65
C TYR A 96 -19.26 6.10 -2.45
N THR A 97 -19.75 5.52 -3.55
CA THR A 97 -20.75 4.44 -3.49
C THR A 97 -20.29 3.11 -4.09
N ASN A 98 -19.16 3.08 -4.79
CA ASN A 98 -18.66 1.89 -5.48
C ASN A 98 -17.29 1.48 -4.93
N LEU A 99 -17.30 0.97 -3.70
CA LEU A 99 -16.13 0.72 -2.89
C LEU A 99 -15.90 -0.78 -2.71
N THR A 100 -14.67 -1.23 -2.96
CA THR A 100 -14.25 -2.62 -2.76
C THR A 100 -12.99 -2.66 -1.91
N GLY A 101 -13.02 -3.39 -0.80
CA GLY A 101 -11.86 -3.70 0.02
C GLY A 101 -11.46 -5.16 -0.12
N THR A 102 -10.17 -5.42 -0.31
CA THR A 102 -9.65 -6.78 -0.35
C THR A 102 -8.55 -6.97 0.67
N ASP A 103 -8.53 -8.13 1.28
CA ASP A 103 -7.46 -8.56 2.18
C ASP A 103 -7.30 -10.09 2.07
N TYR A 104 -6.09 -10.60 2.25
CA TYR A 104 -5.85 -12.04 2.24
C TYR A 104 -6.18 -12.71 3.59
N SER A 105 -6.40 -11.90 4.66
CA SER A 105 -6.84 -12.35 5.97
C SER A 105 -8.36 -12.37 6.05
N PRO A 106 -9.01 -13.53 6.22
CA PRO A 106 -10.45 -13.58 6.44
C PRO A 106 -10.89 -12.85 7.71
N GLN A 107 -10.01 -12.74 8.72
CA GLN A 107 -10.27 -12.00 9.94
C GLN A 107 -10.31 -10.48 9.69
N ALA A 108 -9.43 -9.94 8.83
CA ALA A 108 -9.50 -8.55 8.41
C ALA A 108 -10.85 -8.25 7.74
N ILE A 109 -11.29 -9.12 6.85
CA ILE A 109 -12.57 -9.01 6.15
C ILE A 109 -13.76 -9.12 7.12
N GLU A 110 -13.71 -10.01 8.14
CA GLU A 110 -14.75 -10.08 9.18
C GLU A 110 -14.82 -8.77 9.96
N LEU A 111 -13.69 -8.25 10.40
CA LEU A 111 -13.59 -7.00 11.15
C LEU A 111 -14.15 -5.82 10.32
N ALA A 112 -13.66 -5.63 9.10
CA ALA A 112 -14.09 -4.55 8.22
C ALA A 112 -15.61 -4.56 7.96
N LYS A 113 -16.19 -5.75 7.70
CA LYS A 113 -17.64 -5.92 7.56
C LYS A 113 -18.39 -5.58 8.85
N GLY A 114 -17.86 -6.00 10.00
CA GLY A 114 -18.45 -5.69 11.30
C GLY A 114 -18.51 -4.19 11.56
N ILE A 115 -17.40 -3.48 11.29
CA ILE A 115 -17.31 -2.02 11.45
C ILE A 115 -18.26 -1.31 10.48
N ALA A 116 -18.25 -1.67 9.18
CA ALA A 116 -19.12 -1.08 8.18
C ALA A 116 -20.60 -1.24 8.55
N ASN A 117 -21.01 -2.43 8.99
CA ASN A 117 -22.38 -2.69 9.44
C ASN A 117 -22.75 -1.81 10.66
N SER A 118 -21.84 -1.65 11.61
CA SER A 118 -22.09 -0.82 12.80
C SER A 118 -22.28 0.66 12.48
N ARG A 119 -21.69 1.13 11.37
CA ARG A 119 -21.84 2.52 10.85
C ARG A 119 -22.99 2.65 9.82
N GLY A 120 -23.72 1.58 9.51
CA GLY A 120 -24.79 1.59 8.49
C GLY A 120 -24.26 1.65 7.05
N LEU A 121 -23.00 1.29 6.82
CA LEU A 121 -22.31 1.30 5.51
C LEU A 121 -22.16 -0.08 4.89
N GLY A 122 -22.74 -1.12 5.50
CA GLY A 122 -22.55 -2.52 5.06
C GLY A 122 -23.00 -2.81 3.62
N ASP A 123 -24.00 -2.08 3.11
CA ASP A 123 -24.47 -2.22 1.73
C ASP A 123 -23.67 -1.32 0.73
N THR A 124 -22.88 -0.39 1.23
CA THR A 124 -22.10 0.56 0.40
C THR A 124 -20.72 0.01 0.04
N ILE A 125 -20.12 -0.79 0.92
CA ILE A 125 -18.75 -1.28 0.75
C ILE A 125 -18.76 -2.80 0.60
N THR A 126 -18.13 -3.31 -0.46
CA THR A 126 -17.92 -4.74 -0.68
C THR A 126 -16.54 -5.15 -0.13
N PHE A 127 -16.51 -6.09 0.84
CA PHE A 127 -15.26 -6.65 1.36
C PHE A 127 -15.10 -8.11 0.95
N VAL A 128 -13.94 -8.46 0.37
CA VAL A 128 -13.67 -9.78 -0.23
C VAL A 128 -12.31 -10.30 0.22
N GLU A 129 -12.26 -11.54 0.72
CA GLU A 129 -10.99 -12.25 0.91
C GLU A 129 -10.34 -12.49 -0.46
N GLN A 130 -9.09 -12.03 -0.61
CA GLN A 130 -8.35 -12.12 -1.87
C GLN A 130 -6.84 -12.08 -1.63
N ASP A 131 -6.12 -12.98 -2.31
CA ASP A 131 -4.68 -12.86 -2.49
C ASP A 131 -4.38 -11.96 -3.71
N PHE A 132 -3.92 -10.74 -3.45
CA PHE A 132 -3.59 -9.77 -4.50
C PHE A 132 -2.35 -10.17 -5.34
N LEU A 133 -1.60 -11.19 -4.91
CA LEU A 133 -0.49 -11.79 -5.68
C LEU A 133 -0.96 -12.92 -6.60
N SER A 134 -2.24 -13.29 -6.58
CA SER A 134 -2.85 -14.28 -7.47
C SER A 134 -3.46 -13.59 -8.70
N PRO A 135 -2.87 -13.73 -9.92
CA PRO A 135 -3.40 -13.08 -11.13
C PRO A 135 -4.85 -13.47 -11.43
N ALA A 136 -5.24 -14.72 -11.12
CA ALA A 136 -6.61 -15.19 -11.34
C ALA A 136 -7.62 -14.50 -10.42
N GLU A 137 -7.24 -14.27 -9.15
CA GLU A 137 -8.09 -13.56 -8.19
C GLU A 137 -8.17 -12.07 -8.51
N VAL A 138 -7.05 -11.46 -8.90
CA VAL A 138 -7.01 -10.07 -9.36
C VAL A 138 -7.94 -9.87 -10.55
N ALA A 139 -7.86 -10.73 -11.57
CA ALA A 139 -8.74 -10.67 -12.74
C ALA A 139 -10.23 -10.85 -12.37
N ARG A 140 -10.53 -11.73 -11.41
CA ARG A 140 -11.90 -11.95 -10.93
C ARG A 140 -12.51 -10.73 -10.25
N ILE A 141 -11.74 -10.03 -9.40
CA ILE A 141 -12.21 -8.84 -8.68
C ILE A 141 -12.27 -7.61 -9.60
N ALA A 142 -11.26 -7.43 -10.44
CA ALA A 142 -11.22 -6.33 -11.41
C ALA A 142 -12.39 -6.41 -12.39
N GLY A 143 -12.72 -7.62 -12.86
CA GLY A 143 -13.72 -7.81 -13.90
C GLY A 143 -13.31 -7.12 -15.21
N ASP A 144 -14.29 -6.96 -16.12
CA ASP A 144 -14.03 -6.29 -17.41
C ASP A 144 -13.85 -4.77 -17.26
N ASP A 145 -14.53 -4.18 -16.28
CA ASP A 145 -14.55 -2.71 -16.11
C ASP A 145 -13.37 -2.16 -15.28
N ARG A 146 -12.60 -3.01 -14.62
CA ARG A 146 -11.47 -2.60 -13.76
C ARG A 146 -11.80 -1.43 -12.82
N PHE A 147 -10.81 -0.92 -12.07
CA PHE A 147 -10.98 0.15 -11.09
C PHE A 147 -10.48 1.50 -11.61
N ASP A 148 -11.20 2.56 -11.27
CA ASP A 148 -10.79 3.94 -11.51
C ASP A 148 -9.68 4.35 -10.56
N VAL A 149 -9.73 3.84 -9.31
CA VAL A 149 -8.72 4.09 -8.29
C VAL A 149 -8.35 2.77 -7.61
N VAL A 150 -7.05 2.56 -7.44
CA VAL A 150 -6.50 1.50 -6.59
C VAL A 150 -5.70 2.16 -5.48
N LEU A 151 -6.02 1.82 -4.23
CA LEU A 151 -5.37 2.34 -3.03
C LEU A 151 -4.50 1.25 -2.40
N ASP A 152 -3.34 1.66 -1.88
CA ASP A 152 -2.49 0.85 -1.02
C ASP A 152 -1.98 1.71 0.14
N LYS A 153 -2.20 1.26 1.36
CA LYS A 153 -1.64 1.88 2.56
C LYS A 153 -0.87 0.83 3.38
N GLY A 154 0.37 0.56 2.97
CA GLY A 154 1.28 -0.36 3.66
C GLY A 154 1.20 -1.83 3.24
N THR A 155 0.35 -2.18 2.28
CA THR A 155 0.25 -3.56 1.78
C THR A 155 1.49 -3.96 1.01
N TYR A 156 1.98 -3.09 0.12
CA TYR A 156 3.24 -3.34 -0.57
C TYR A 156 4.43 -3.43 0.40
N ASP A 157 4.42 -2.64 1.48
CA ASP A 157 5.42 -2.75 2.55
C ASP A 157 5.43 -4.14 3.17
N ALA A 158 4.27 -4.68 3.52
CA ALA A 158 4.14 -6.03 4.07
C ALA A 158 4.60 -7.10 3.07
N ILE A 159 4.25 -6.96 1.79
CA ILE A 159 4.68 -7.86 0.72
C ILE A 159 6.21 -7.86 0.57
N CYS A 160 6.86 -6.68 0.64
CA CYS A 160 8.32 -6.56 0.58
C CYS A 160 9.04 -7.21 1.77
N LEU A 161 8.33 -7.45 2.88
CA LEU A 161 8.84 -8.12 4.07
C LEU A 161 8.48 -9.61 4.13
N LYS A 162 7.78 -10.15 3.10
CA LYS A 162 7.36 -11.54 3.05
C LYS A 162 8.56 -12.47 2.99
N PRO A 163 8.72 -13.43 3.93
CA PRO A 163 9.79 -14.40 3.86
C PRO A 163 9.56 -15.40 2.71
N LYS A 164 10.65 -15.88 2.11
CA LYS A 164 10.59 -17.10 1.29
C LYS A 164 10.21 -18.30 2.17
N ASP A 165 9.57 -19.30 1.57
CA ASP A 165 9.15 -20.52 2.27
C ASP A 165 10.31 -21.26 2.97
N SER A 166 11.56 -21.01 2.59
CA SER A 166 12.75 -21.76 3.03
C SER A 166 13.80 -20.94 3.80
N GLY A 167 13.53 -19.69 4.23
CA GLY A 167 14.60 -18.94 4.88
C GLY A 167 14.28 -17.53 5.37
N ALA A 168 15.34 -16.80 5.75
CA ALA A 168 15.27 -15.41 6.20
C ALA A 168 15.18 -14.38 5.04
N ASP A 169 15.41 -14.83 3.81
CA ASP A 169 15.34 -13.96 2.63
C ASP A 169 13.89 -13.59 2.29
N VAL A 170 13.70 -12.43 1.68
CA VAL A 170 12.40 -11.99 1.19
C VAL A 170 11.96 -12.71 -0.10
N ASP A 171 10.66 -12.83 -0.30
CA ASP A 171 10.07 -13.43 -1.50
C ASP A 171 10.09 -12.43 -2.67
N GLN A 172 11.20 -12.40 -3.41
CA GLN A 172 11.38 -11.50 -4.56
C GLN A 172 10.27 -11.66 -5.61
N LYS A 173 9.76 -12.88 -5.80
CA LYS A 173 8.67 -13.12 -6.75
C LYS A 173 7.39 -12.39 -6.33
N ALA A 174 7.07 -12.38 -5.04
CA ALA A 174 5.92 -11.63 -4.52
C ALA A 174 6.08 -10.13 -4.78
N ILE A 175 7.27 -9.59 -4.52
CA ILE A 175 7.62 -8.20 -4.77
C ILE A 175 7.47 -7.83 -6.25
N ASP A 176 7.92 -8.70 -7.16
CA ASP A 176 7.88 -8.44 -8.60
C ASP A 176 6.49 -8.65 -9.22
N THR A 177 5.65 -9.52 -8.62
CA THR A 177 4.27 -9.76 -9.07
C THR A 177 3.33 -8.60 -8.73
N TYR A 178 3.58 -7.89 -7.62
CA TYR A 178 2.69 -6.85 -7.14
C TYR A 178 2.41 -5.71 -8.15
N PRO A 179 3.42 -5.10 -8.83
CA PRO A 179 3.17 -4.08 -9.85
C PRO A 179 2.28 -4.57 -11.00
N GLU A 180 2.42 -5.83 -11.42
CA GLU A 180 1.59 -6.44 -12.48
C GLU A 180 0.12 -6.57 -12.00
N SER A 181 -0.10 -6.95 -10.73
CA SER A 181 -1.42 -7.02 -10.12
C SER A 181 -2.11 -5.66 -10.08
N VAL A 182 -1.37 -4.60 -9.72
CA VAL A 182 -1.87 -3.22 -9.76
C VAL A 182 -2.31 -2.83 -11.18
N VAL A 183 -1.45 -3.04 -12.17
CA VAL A 183 -1.76 -2.74 -13.59
C VAL A 183 -2.95 -3.55 -14.07
N GLY A 184 -3.05 -4.82 -13.68
CA GLY A 184 -4.17 -5.71 -14.01
C GLY A 184 -5.51 -5.24 -13.44
N SER A 185 -5.50 -4.60 -12.28
CA SER A 185 -6.71 -4.11 -11.60
C SER A 185 -7.17 -2.75 -12.13
N LEU A 186 -6.24 -1.94 -12.67
CA LEU A 186 -6.45 -0.53 -12.96
C LEU A 186 -7.00 -0.32 -14.38
N LYS A 187 -7.98 0.58 -14.57
CA LYS A 187 -8.37 1.12 -15.88
C LYS A 187 -7.18 1.83 -16.56
N ASP A 188 -7.23 2.02 -17.86
CA ASP A 188 -6.17 2.74 -18.57
C ASP A 188 -6.08 4.22 -18.15
N SER A 189 -7.21 4.84 -17.81
CA SER A 189 -7.29 6.18 -17.23
C SER A 189 -7.18 6.22 -15.71
N GLY A 190 -7.12 5.06 -15.06
CA GLY A 190 -7.19 4.93 -13.61
C GLY A 190 -5.94 5.41 -12.88
N VAL A 191 -6.06 5.58 -11.59
CA VAL A 191 -5.00 6.06 -10.70
C VAL A 191 -4.68 5.04 -9.63
N PHE A 192 -3.40 4.77 -9.41
CA PHE A 192 -2.89 4.03 -8.27
C PHE A 192 -2.30 5.02 -7.26
N LEU A 193 -2.80 5.01 -6.03
CA LEU A 193 -2.31 5.82 -4.92
C LEU A 193 -1.73 4.90 -3.86
N ILE A 194 -0.42 4.98 -3.64
CA ILE A 194 0.29 4.16 -2.66
C ILE A 194 0.90 5.01 -1.55
N THR A 195 0.78 4.52 -0.32
CA THR A 195 1.50 5.05 0.84
C THR A 195 2.37 3.96 1.46
N SER A 196 3.64 4.28 1.67
CA SER A 196 4.67 3.40 2.19
C SER A 196 5.47 4.07 3.30
N CYS A 197 5.94 3.29 4.28
CA CYS A 197 6.94 3.71 5.27
C CYS A 197 8.33 3.10 5.00
N ASN A 198 8.43 2.13 4.10
CA ASN A 198 9.67 1.44 3.77
C ASN A 198 10.39 2.02 2.54
N TRP A 199 9.67 2.82 1.73
CA TRP A 199 10.17 3.37 0.48
C TRP A 199 10.08 4.88 0.48
N THR A 200 11.09 5.56 -0.05
CA THR A 200 11.02 6.97 -0.38
C THR A 200 10.15 7.20 -1.63
N GLU A 201 9.72 8.44 -1.87
CA GLU A 201 8.95 8.78 -3.07
C GLU A 201 9.69 8.42 -4.36
N ASP A 202 11.01 8.67 -4.42
CA ASP A 202 11.82 8.42 -5.62
C ASP A 202 12.05 6.92 -5.84
N GLU A 203 12.21 6.13 -4.79
CA GLU A 203 12.29 4.67 -4.88
C GLU A 203 10.96 4.06 -5.36
N LEU A 204 9.80 4.54 -4.84
CA LEU A 204 8.50 4.13 -5.38
C LEU A 204 8.37 4.46 -6.86
N VAL A 205 8.76 5.68 -7.26
CA VAL A 205 8.74 6.07 -8.68
C VAL A 205 9.62 5.15 -9.54
N ALA A 206 10.83 4.84 -9.08
CA ALA A 206 11.73 3.93 -9.78
C ALA A 206 11.16 2.51 -9.87
N ARG A 207 10.56 2.02 -8.76
CA ARG A 207 10.00 0.66 -8.67
C ARG A 207 8.84 0.42 -9.62
N PHE A 208 7.95 1.40 -9.78
CA PHE A 208 6.77 1.30 -10.64
C PHE A 208 7.02 1.81 -12.08
N ALA A 209 8.20 2.34 -12.38
CA ALA A 209 8.52 3.03 -13.64
C ALA A 209 8.32 2.19 -14.92
N ILE A 210 8.37 0.86 -14.84
CA ILE A 210 8.20 -0.01 -16.01
C ILE A 210 6.78 0.10 -16.56
N HIS A 211 5.76 0.18 -15.70
CA HIS A 211 4.35 0.11 -16.07
C HIS A 211 3.59 1.42 -15.84
N LEU A 212 4.05 2.22 -14.88
CA LEU A 212 3.34 3.38 -14.38
C LEU A 212 4.21 4.65 -14.48
N GLU A 213 3.55 5.80 -14.54
CA GLU A 213 4.20 7.11 -14.44
C GLU A 213 3.67 7.88 -13.23
N CYS A 214 4.55 8.56 -12.51
CA CYS A 214 4.18 9.41 -11.38
C CYS A 214 3.42 10.65 -11.87
N VAL A 215 2.21 10.85 -11.32
CA VAL A 215 1.34 12.00 -11.63
C VAL A 215 1.10 12.91 -10.44
N GLY A 216 1.52 12.51 -9.24
CA GLY A 216 1.36 13.33 -8.05
C GLY A 216 2.07 12.76 -6.83
N ARG A 217 2.31 13.63 -5.84
CA ARG A 217 2.90 13.30 -4.55
C ARG A 217 2.11 14.00 -3.46
N VAL A 218 1.83 13.31 -2.36
CA VAL A 218 1.13 13.88 -1.20
C VAL A 218 2.16 14.31 -0.16
N LYS A 219 2.10 15.57 0.26
CA LYS A 219 3.06 16.10 1.25
C LYS A 219 2.73 15.61 2.66
N HIS A 220 3.72 14.97 3.28
CA HIS A 220 3.69 14.61 4.69
C HIS A 220 4.56 15.54 5.54
N ARG A 221 4.37 15.47 6.87
CA ARG A 221 5.23 16.22 7.80
C ARG A 221 6.65 15.70 7.68
N SER A 222 7.60 16.60 7.49
CA SER A 222 9.02 16.28 7.48
C SER A 222 9.68 16.67 8.80
N PHE A 223 10.70 15.94 9.20
CA PHE A 223 11.56 16.30 10.30
C PHE A 223 12.98 16.57 9.80
N LYS A 224 13.72 17.42 10.50
CA LYS A 224 15.14 17.68 10.21
C LYS A 224 15.97 17.12 11.35
N PHE A 225 16.91 16.26 11.02
CA PHE A 225 17.89 15.73 11.96
C PHE A 225 19.29 15.73 11.32
N GLY A 226 20.29 16.26 12.01
CA GLY A 226 21.68 16.28 11.51
C GLY A 226 21.87 16.97 10.15
N GLY A 227 20.99 17.91 9.76
CA GLY A 227 21.04 18.59 8.47
C GLY A 227 20.30 17.86 7.33
N ALA A 228 19.87 16.61 7.53
CA ALA A 228 19.04 15.86 6.60
C ALA A 228 17.56 16.07 6.89
N VAL A 229 16.74 16.03 5.81
CA VAL A 229 15.26 16.07 5.90
C VAL A 229 14.75 14.65 5.67
N GLY A 230 13.95 14.14 6.62
CA GLY A 230 13.29 12.83 6.52
C GLY A 230 11.77 12.97 6.59
N GLN A 231 11.07 11.98 6.06
CA GLN A 231 9.63 11.77 6.22
C GLN A 231 9.40 10.38 6.80
N THR A 232 8.32 10.20 7.54
CA THR A 232 7.95 8.90 8.12
C THR A 232 7.21 8.01 7.14
N VAL A 233 6.57 8.62 6.13
CA VAL A 233 5.83 7.94 5.06
C VAL A 233 5.96 8.72 3.74
N ALA A 234 5.88 8.00 2.63
CA ALA A 234 5.81 8.55 1.28
C ALA A 234 4.46 8.19 0.65
N THR A 235 3.80 9.14 -0.02
CA THR A 235 2.56 8.86 -0.75
C THR A 235 2.69 9.38 -2.18
N VAL A 236 2.55 8.47 -3.16
CA VAL A 236 2.74 8.75 -4.58
C VAL A 236 1.52 8.27 -5.38
N ALA A 237 1.08 9.10 -6.31
CA ALA A 237 0.02 8.78 -7.26
C ALA A 237 0.62 8.46 -8.63
N PHE A 238 0.10 7.40 -9.24
CA PHE A 238 0.55 6.90 -10.53
C PHE A 238 -0.61 6.73 -11.51
N LYS A 239 -0.31 6.80 -12.81
CA LYS A 239 -1.17 6.37 -13.93
C LYS A 239 -0.43 5.36 -14.79
N LYS A 240 -1.18 4.58 -15.57
CA LYS A 240 -0.56 3.75 -16.61
C LYS A 240 0.18 4.62 -17.60
N ARG A 241 1.35 4.15 -18.03
CA ARG A 241 2.07 4.80 -19.13
C ARG A 241 1.26 4.66 -20.41
N SER A 242 1.08 5.76 -21.13
CA SER A 242 0.63 5.71 -22.52
C SER A 242 1.70 5.04 -23.37
N LEU A 243 1.34 3.95 -24.05
CA LEU A 243 2.21 3.26 -25.03
C LEU A 243 2.40 4.10 -26.28
#